data_6c90efcf95379f7edc36d789509c9af0
#
_entry.id   6c90efcf95379f7edc36d789509c9af0
#
_cell.length_a   1.000
_cell.length_b   1.000
_cell.length_c   1.000
_cell.angle_alpha   90.00
_cell.angle_beta   90.00
_cell.angle_gamma   90.00
#
_symmetry.space_group_name_H-M   'P 1'
#
loop_
_entity.id
_entity.type
_entity.pdbx_description
1 polymer ?
#
loop_
_entity_poly.entity_id
_entity_poly.type
_entity_poly.pdbx_seq_one_letter_code
_entity_poly.pdbx_strand_id
1 'polypeptide(L)'
;MPGATEYCEEEEKHMQVSHELIIPEAGFPFKLFLFEGGSGSYRREKHWHRSVEIFAVCRGKLGFYIEDKLCPLSDGEFMIVNSNEVHAIDSPLPNETIVLQIPLKMFEDYFTGEQFIWFSHEPGRRDKYFVELVRELFDTYRARGCGYDMKMKSIFYHLLYLLVKDYRLTEVDVSFVRRNRNLNRLSAITSYMKENYAGDLTLEEVARIFDYSPNYLSRMFRKYAGITFKSYVQSIRLEYAVKDLDSGRYSITETAMRNGFSGSKALARAFRKKYGQLPSDYIKR
;
A
#
# COMPACT_ATOMS: atom_id res chain seq x y z
N MET A 1 -53.50 -7.48 -24.42
CA MET A 1 -52.37 -6.61 -24.72
C MET A 1 -51.51 -6.54 -23.50
N PRO A 2 -50.38 -7.21 -23.43
CA PRO A 2 -49.48 -7.12 -22.30
C PRO A 2 -48.46 -6.00 -22.53
N GLY A 3 -48.37 -5.10 -21.55
CA GLY A 3 -47.28 -4.13 -21.42
C GLY A 3 -46.07 -4.78 -20.81
N ALA A 4 -45.02 -4.94 -21.59
CA ALA A 4 -43.71 -5.33 -21.13
C ALA A 4 -43.09 -4.14 -20.38
N THR A 5 -42.92 -4.30 -19.07
CA THR A 5 -42.05 -3.45 -18.27
C THR A 5 -40.61 -3.90 -18.52
N GLU A 6 -39.88 -3.13 -19.34
CA GLU A 6 -38.42 -3.16 -19.40
C GLU A 6 -37.89 -2.68 -18.06
N TYR A 7 -37.45 -3.62 -17.24
CA TYR A 7 -36.55 -3.32 -16.14
C TYR A 7 -35.17 -3.00 -16.75
N CYS A 8 -34.84 -1.71 -16.80
CA CYS A 8 -33.48 -1.26 -16.94
C CYS A 8 -32.69 -1.83 -15.74
N GLU A 9 -31.97 -2.89 -15.94
CA GLU A 9 -30.83 -3.28 -15.09
C GLU A 9 -29.76 -2.21 -15.29
N GLU A 10 -29.77 -1.19 -14.43
CA GLU A 10 -28.60 -0.36 -14.21
C GLU A 10 -27.53 -1.30 -13.65
N GLU A 11 -26.62 -1.73 -14.52
CA GLU A 11 -25.34 -2.32 -14.11
C GLU A 11 -24.64 -1.27 -13.22
N GLU A 12 -24.80 -1.40 -11.92
CA GLU A 12 -23.89 -0.81 -10.96
C GLU A 12 -22.49 -1.35 -11.31
N LYS A 13 -21.74 -0.59 -12.08
CA LYS A 13 -20.30 -0.74 -12.19
C LYS A 13 -19.75 -0.54 -10.78
N HIS A 14 -19.72 -1.60 -10.00
CA HIS A 14 -18.94 -1.65 -8.78
C HIS A 14 -17.50 -1.39 -9.17
N MET A 15 -17.08 -0.15 -9.01
CA MET A 15 -15.71 0.28 -9.23
C MET A 15 -14.84 -0.52 -8.27
N GLN A 16 -14.11 -1.47 -8.81
CA GLN A 16 -13.41 -2.51 -8.08
C GLN A 16 -12.26 -1.89 -7.29
N VAL A 17 -12.47 -1.70 -5.98
CA VAL A 17 -11.42 -1.23 -5.06
C VAL A 17 -10.44 -2.37 -4.81
N SER A 18 -9.15 -2.14 -5.01
CA SER A 18 -8.11 -3.13 -4.83
C SER A 18 -7.29 -2.89 -3.56
N HIS A 19 -6.73 -3.97 -2.98
CA HIS A 19 -5.75 -3.86 -1.91
C HIS A 19 -4.34 -3.80 -2.48
N GLU A 20 -3.58 -2.77 -2.14
CA GLU A 20 -2.16 -2.67 -2.50
C GLU A 20 -1.27 -3.32 -1.44
N LEU A 21 -0.38 -4.19 -1.91
CA LEU A 21 0.64 -4.80 -1.07
C LEU A 21 1.87 -3.89 -1.03
N ILE A 22 2.13 -3.29 0.13
CA ILE A 22 3.30 -2.45 0.36
C ILE A 22 4.37 -3.24 1.10
N ILE A 23 5.58 -3.28 0.53
CA ILE A 23 6.75 -3.91 1.13
C ILE A 23 7.84 -2.84 1.25
N PRO A 24 8.36 -2.59 2.47
CA PRO A 24 9.42 -1.61 2.70
C PRO A 24 10.69 -1.89 1.90
N GLU A 25 11.50 -0.85 1.68
CA GLU A 25 12.82 -0.96 1.07
C GLU A 25 13.77 -1.79 1.93
N ALA A 26 14.77 -2.43 1.28
CA ALA A 26 15.78 -3.18 2.00
C ALA A 26 16.59 -2.26 2.93
N GLY A 27 16.60 -2.56 4.23
CA GLY A 27 17.33 -1.79 5.25
C GLY A 27 16.59 -0.60 5.84
N PHE A 28 15.39 -0.28 5.34
CA PHE A 28 14.54 0.80 5.86
C PHE A 28 13.15 0.29 6.24
N PRO A 29 12.51 0.85 7.29
CA PRO A 29 11.17 0.46 7.71
C PRO A 29 10.05 1.14 6.89
N PHE A 30 10.36 1.71 5.73
CA PHE A 30 9.42 2.43 4.87
C PHE A 30 9.72 2.16 3.39
N LYS A 31 8.80 2.56 2.50
CA LYS A 31 9.03 2.60 1.06
C LYS A 31 9.01 4.06 0.61
N LEU A 32 9.98 4.44 -0.24
CA LEU A 32 10.17 5.80 -0.71
C LEU A 32 10.42 5.79 -2.21
N PHE A 33 9.67 6.57 -2.96
CA PHE A 33 9.88 6.69 -4.41
C PHE A 33 9.41 8.03 -4.93
N LEU A 34 9.96 8.42 -6.08
CA LEU A 34 9.48 9.55 -6.85
C LEU A 34 8.43 9.07 -7.85
N PHE A 35 7.32 9.75 -7.86
CA PHE A 35 6.29 9.61 -8.86
C PHE A 35 6.43 10.76 -9.85
N GLU A 36 6.66 10.43 -11.11
CA GLU A 36 6.77 11.39 -12.20
C GLU A 36 5.61 11.18 -13.17
N GLY A 37 4.67 12.08 -13.17
CA GLY A 37 3.58 12.13 -14.14
C GLY A 37 4.03 12.74 -15.47
N GLY A 38 5.13 12.24 -16.08
CA GLY A 38 5.83 12.92 -17.18
C GLY A 38 5.03 13.14 -18.47
N SER A 39 4.06 12.28 -18.78
CA SER A 39 3.22 12.38 -19.99
C SER A 39 1.79 12.88 -19.73
N GLY A 40 1.43 13.18 -18.48
CA GLY A 40 0.10 13.68 -18.14
C GLY A 40 -1.04 12.66 -18.26
N SER A 41 -0.75 11.35 -18.22
CA SER A 41 -1.79 10.31 -18.36
C SER A 41 -1.69 9.20 -17.32
N TYR A 42 -1.06 9.46 -16.18
CA TYR A 42 -1.00 8.47 -15.12
C TYR A 42 -2.28 8.45 -14.30
N ARG A 43 -2.86 7.26 -14.21
CA ARG A 43 -4.03 6.98 -13.40
C ARG A 43 -3.78 5.78 -12.51
N ARG A 44 -4.01 5.95 -11.20
CA ARG A 44 -4.06 4.87 -10.24
C ARG A 44 -5.49 4.69 -9.79
N GLU A 45 -6.07 3.55 -10.11
CA GLU A 45 -7.44 3.21 -9.72
C GLU A 45 -7.60 3.16 -8.20
N LYS A 46 -8.83 3.23 -7.70
CA LYS A 46 -9.15 3.16 -6.27
C LYS A 46 -8.52 1.96 -5.62
N HIS A 47 -7.73 2.22 -4.61
CA HIS A 47 -7.07 1.19 -3.81
C HIS A 47 -6.95 1.63 -2.36
N TRP A 48 -6.54 0.69 -1.53
CA TRP A 48 -6.25 0.92 -0.12
C TRP A 48 -5.10 0.01 0.34
N HIS A 49 -4.45 0.39 1.44
CA HIS A 49 -3.37 -0.38 2.05
C HIS A 49 -3.28 -0.09 3.55
N ARG A 50 -2.54 -0.91 4.29
CA ARG A 50 -2.32 -0.74 5.75
C ARG A 50 -1.12 0.16 6.08
N SER A 51 -0.76 1.07 5.25
CA SER A 51 0.30 2.03 5.53
C SER A 51 -0.30 3.43 5.65
N VAL A 52 0.33 4.27 6.44
CA VAL A 52 0.17 5.72 6.29
C VAL A 52 1.00 6.12 5.08
N GLU A 53 0.44 6.92 4.19
CA GLU A 53 1.13 7.34 2.97
C GLU A 53 1.14 8.86 2.87
N ILE A 54 2.26 9.41 2.46
CA ILE A 54 2.45 10.84 2.27
C ILE A 54 2.74 11.10 0.81
N PHE A 55 1.96 11.95 0.19
CA PHE A 55 2.21 12.51 -1.14
C PHE A 55 2.68 13.95 -0.99
N ALA A 56 3.94 14.23 -1.26
CA ALA A 56 4.49 15.57 -1.24
C ALA A 56 4.78 16.04 -2.67
N VAL A 57 4.01 17.02 -3.17
CA VAL A 57 4.15 17.53 -4.53
C VAL A 57 5.32 18.52 -4.56
N CYS A 58 6.40 18.10 -5.21
CA CYS A 58 7.61 18.94 -5.38
C CYS A 58 7.49 19.90 -6.54
N ARG A 59 6.72 19.51 -7.59
CA ARG A 59 6.51 20.31 -8.79
C ARG A 59 5.24 19.88 -9.52
N GLY A 60 4.52 20.83 -10.09
CA GLY A 60 3.35 20.59 -10.91
C GLY A 60 2.07 20.40 -10.11
N LYS A 61 1.15 19.61 -10.63
CA LYS A 61 -0.17 19.38 -10.03
C LYS A 61 -0.53 17.90 -10.03
N LEU A 62 -1.13 17.45 -8.95
CA LEU A 62 -1.62 16.09 -8.78
C LEU A 62 -3.13 16.10 -8.52
N GLY A 63 -3.90 15.39 -9.35
CA GLY A 63 -5.29 15.07 -9.07
C GLY A 63 -5.34 13.91 -8.08
N PHE A 64 -5.79 14.19 -6.86
CA PHE A 64 -5.86 13.22 -5.79
C PHE A 64 -7.31 13.03 -5.33
N TYR A 65 -7.70 11.79 -5.09
CA TYR A 65 -9.05 11.46 -4.64
C TYR A 65 -8.99 10.66 -3.34
N ILE A 66 -9.70 11.12 -2.33
CA ILE A 66 -9.98 10.35 -1.11
C ILE A 66 -11.43 9.94 -1.17
N GLU A 67 -11.69 8.64 -1.14
CA GLU A 67 -12.99 8.05 -1.46
C GLU A 67 -13.45 8.53 -2.86
N ASP A 68 -14.44 9.43 -2.93
CA ASP A 68 -14.95 10.02 -4.17
C ASP A 68 -14.70 11.52 -4.26
N LYS A 69 -14.04 12.11 -3.25
CA LYS A 69 -13.79 13.54 -3.17
C LYS A 69 -12.47 13.90 -3.83
N LEU A 70 -12.50 14.79 -4.82
CA LEU A 70 -11.32 15.37 -5.42
C LEU A 70 -10.64 16.32 -4.43
N CYS A 71 -9.35 16.09 -4.20
CA CYS A 71 -8.45 16.87 -3.36
C CYS A 71 -7.21 17.23 -4.18
N PRO A 72 -7.27 18.26 -5.05
CA PRO A 72 -6.15 18.61 -5.91
C PRO A 72 -4.97 19.12 -5.08
N LEU A 73 -3.77 18.69 -5.46
CA LEU A 73 -2.51 19.14 -4.84
C LEU A 73 -1.66 19.88 -5.85
N SER A 74 -0.94 20.89 -5.40
CA SER A 74 -0.02 21.75 -6.15
C SER A 74 1.35 21.80 -5.50
N ASP A 75 2.29 22.48 -6.13
CA ASP A 75 3.65 22.71 -5.63
C ASP A 75 3.68 23.08 -4.14
N GLY A 76 4.47 22.34 -3.36
CA GLY A 76 4.65 22.57 -1.93
C GLY A 76 3.49 22.13 -1.05
N GLU A 77 2.47 21.51 -1.62
CA GLU A 77 1.38 20.89 -0.90
C GLU A 77 1.63 19.40 -0.69
N PHE A 78 1.02 18.83 0.33
CA PHE A 78 1.08 17.40 0.60
C PHE A 78 -0.25 16.88 1.12
N MET A 79 -0.40 15.57 1.02
CA MET A 79 -1.55 14.83 1.53
C MET A 79 -1.06 13.68 2.40
N ILE A 80 -1.72 13.46 3.53
CA ILE A 80 -1.57 12.26 4.33
C ILE A 80 -2.75 11.35 4.04
N VAL A 81 -2.49 10.15 3.54
CA VAL A 81 -3.47 9.08 3.39
C VAL A 81 -3.35 8.16 4.59
N ASN A 82 -4.44 8.00 5.29
CA ASN A 82 -4.47 7.15 6.47
C ASN A 82 -4.51 5.67 6.11
N SER A 83 -4.09 4.82 7.03
CA SER A 83 -4.21 3.38 6.87
C SER A 83 -5.66 2.99 6.57
N ASN A 84 -5.84 2.13 5.57
CA ASN A 84 -7.14 1.64 5.10
C ASN A 84 -8.07 2.70 4.47
N GLU A 85 -7.57 3.87 4.18
CA GLU A 85 -8.31 4.91 3.46
C GLU A 85 -8.26 4.62 1.95
N VAL A 86 -9.44 4.57 1.34
CA VAL A 86 -9.56 4.34 -0.12
C VAL A 86 -9.19 5.62 -0.85
N HIS A 87 -8.22 5.53 -1.74
CA HIS A 87 -7.74 6.67 -2.51
C HIS A 87 -7.42 6.30 -3.96
N ALA A 88 -7.34 7.30 -4.81
CA ALA A 88 -6.98 7.19 -6.21
C ALA A 88 -6.17 8.39 -6.67
N ILE A 89 -5.41 8.22 -7.74
CA ILE A 89 -4.61 9.27 -8.35
C ILE A 89 -5.02 9.40 -9.81
N ASP A 90 -5.26 10.63 -10.23
CA ASP A 90 -5.40 10.99 -11.63
C ASP A 90 -4.50 12.19 -11.90
N SER A 91 -3.45 11.97 -12.68
CA SER A 91 -2.46 13.00 -12.99
C SER A 91 -2.52 13.36 -14.47
N PRO A 92 -3.44 14.27 -14.86
CA PRO A 92 -3.55 14.72 -16.24
C PRO A 92 -2.40 15.66 -16.66
N LEU A 93 -1.61 16.16 -15.72
CA LEU A 93 -0.53 17.11 -15.93
C LEU A 93 0.80 16.55 -15.39
N PRO A 94 1.93 16.97 -15.97
CA PRO A 94 3.25 16.63 -15.43
C PRO A 94 3.40 17.06 -13.97
N ASN A 95 3.97 16.17 -13.16
CA ASN A 95 4.30 16.48 -11.78
C ASN A 95 5.48 15.65 -11.29
N GLU A 96 6.10 16.12 -10.23
CA GLU A 96 7.11 15.41 -9.45
C GLU A 96 6.59 15.32 -8.02
N THR A 97 6.22 14.11 -7.60
CA THR A 97 5.63 13.86 -6.29
C THR A 97 6.44 12.80 -5.56
N ILE A 98 6.95 13.13 -4.39
CA ILE A 98 7.60 12.15 -3.51
C ILE A 98 6.52 11.42 -2.74
N VAL A 99 6.58 10.09 -2.78
CA VAL A 99 5.66 9.21 -2.06
C VAL A 99 6.42 8.45 -0.99
N LEU A 100 5.98 8.62 0.27
CA LEU A 100 6.53 7.92 1.43
C LEU A 100 5.43 7.04 2.05
N GLN A 101 5.61 5.72 1.99
CA GLN A 101 4.70 4.72 2.55
C GLN A 101 5.28 4.20 3.87
N ILE A 102 4.58 4.43 4.97
CA ILE A 102 5.00 4.12 6.35
C ILE A 102 4.12 2.99 6.88
N PRO A 103 4.67 1.80 7.18
CA PRO A 103 3.91 0.73 7.78
C PRO A 103 3.24 1.16 9.08
N LEU A 104 1.96 0.82 9.25
CA LEU A 104 1.18 1.21 10.44
C LEU A 104 1.85 0.79 11.76
N LYS A 105 2.63 -0.29 11.75
CA LYS A 105 3.40 -0.78 12.90
C LYS A 105 4.35 0.29 13.49
N MET A 106 4.81 1.24 12.68
CA MET A 106 5.69 2.32 13.17
C MET A 106 5.01 3.26 14.16
N PHE A 107 3.70 3.17 14.30
CA PHE A 107 2.88 4.00 15.18
C PHE A 107 2.18 3.19 16.27
N GLU A 108 2.58 1.93 16.53
CA GLU A 108 1.85 1.03 17.44
C GLU A 108 1.72 1.57 18.87
N ASP A 109 2.74 2.28 19.38
CA ASP A 109 2.73 2.89 20.71
C ASP A 109 1.74 4.07 20.82
N TYR A 110 1.22 4.55 19.72
CA TYR A 110 0.31 5.71 19.63
C TYR A 110 -1.10 5.32 19.23
N PHE A 111 -1.40 4.01 19.14
CA PHE A 111 -2.73 3.55 18.78
C PHE A 111 -3.77 3.94 19.83
N THR A 112 -4.96 4.27 19.35
CA THR A 112 -6.17 4.34 20.17
C THR A 112 -6.80 2.95 20.27
N GLY A 113 -7.71 2.73 21.23
CA GLY A 113 -8.22 1.43 21.66
C GLY A 113 -8.70 0.40 20.63
N GLU A 114 -8.79 0.73 19.33
CA GLU A 114 -9.11 -0.20 18.23
C GLU A 114 -7.91 -0.49 17.31
N GLN A 115 -6.68 -0.31 17.80
CA GLN A 115 -5.44 -0.57 17.04
C GLN A 115 -5.30 0.27 15.75
N PHE A 116 -5.66 1.53 15.79
CA PHE A 116 -5.45 2.47 14.70
C PHE A 116 -4.92 3.81 15.20
N ILE A 117 -4.31 4.56 14.30
CA ILE A 117 -3.96 5.96 14.43
C ILE A 117 -4.54 6.70 13.23
N TRP A 118 -4.98 7.93 13.45
CA TRP A 118 -5.53 8.76 12.40
C TRP A 118 -4.84 10.11 12.37
N PHE A 119 -4.53 10.56 11.17
CA PHE A 119 -3.90 11.85 10.94
C PHE A 119 -4.86 12.76 10.18
N SER A 120 -4.83 14.04 10.53
CA SER A 120 -5.55 15.08 9.79
C SER A 120 -4.96 15.19 8.37
N HIS A 121 -5.83 15.21 7.38
CA HIS A 121 -5.49 15.59 6.03
C HIS A 121 -6.41 16.74 5.60
N GLU A 122 -5.82 17.89 5.44
CA GLU A 122 -6.53 19.08 4.95
C GLU A 122 -6.06 19.33 3.53
N PRO A 123 -6.97 19.27 2.51
CA PRO A 123 -6.60 19.60 1.14
C PRO A 123 -6.01 21.00 1.04
N GLY A 124 -4.88 21.13 0.32
CA GLY A 124 -4.18 22.40 0.19
C GLY A 124 -3.39 22.85 1.41
N ARG A 125 -3.22 21.99 2.42
CA ARG A 125 -2.35 22.29 3.56
C ARG A 125 -0.91 22.45 3.09
N ARG A 126 -0.31 23.56 3.47
CA ARG A 126 1.10 23.89 3.23
C ARG A 126 1.85 23.89 4.54
N ASP A 127 2.79 22.96 4.64
CA ASP A 127 3.79 22.94 5.68
C ASP A 127 5.16 22.82 5.00
N LYS A 128 5.77 23.96 4.77
CA LYS A 128 7.04 24.07 4.07
C LYS A 128 8.12 23.20 4.72
N TYR A 129 8.18 23.20 6.05
CA TYR A 129 9.18 22.44 6.78
C TYR A 129 8.99 20.93 6.61
N PHE A 130 7.74 20.46 6.68
CA PHE A 130 7.42 19.05 6.50
C PHE A 130 7.76 18.58 5.07
N VAL A 131 7.38 19.34 4.06
CA VAL A 131 7.68 19.03 2.65
C VAL A 131 9.18 19.04 2.37
N GLU A 132 9.93 20.01 2.94
CA GLU A 132 11.40 20.07 2.83
C GLU A 132 12.06 18.84 3.47
N LEU A 133 11.58 18.36 4.63
CA LEU A 133 12.08 17.11 5.24
C LEU A 133 11.82 15.89 4.38
N VAL A 134 10.64 15.78 3.76
CA VAL A 134 10.34 14.67 2.84
C VAL A 134 11.26 14.73 1.62
N ARG A 135 11.54 15.92 1.10
CA ARG A 135 12.50 16.13 0.00
C ARG A 135 13.92 15.77 0.43
N GLU A 136 14.37 16.24 1.61
CA GLU A 136 15.69 15.92 2.14
C GLU A 136 15.87 14.39 2.34
N LEU A 137 14.83 13.71 2.79
CA LEU A 137 14.83 12.24 2.89
C LEU A 137 15.09 11.59 1.53
N PHE A 138 14.38 12.04 0.50
CA PHE A 138 14.51 11.51 -0.85
C PHE A 138 15.88 11.83 -1.48
N ASP A 139 16.37 13.03 -1.33
CA ASP A 139 17.69 13.44 -1.85
C ASP A 139 18.82 12.67 -1.17
N THR A 140 18.71 12.44 0.15
CA THR A 140 19.65 11.60 0.90
C THR A 140 19.63 10.16 0.40
N TYR A 141 18.44 9.61 0.12
CA TYR A 141 18.27 8.26 -0.45
C TYR A 141 18.94 8.12 -1.82
N ARG A 142 18.81 9.12 -2.68
CA ARG A 142 19.43 9.15 -4.02
C ARG A 142 20.95 9.30 -3.97
N ALA A 143 21.44 10.20 -3.12
CA ALA A 143 22.86 10.51 -3.04
C ALA A 143 23.72 9.39 -2.47
N ARG A 144 23.18 8.57 -1.55
CA ARG A 144 23.85 7.45 -0.89
C ARG A 144 25.27 7.77 -0.39
N GLY A 145 25.48 9.00 0.11
CA GLY A 145 26.77 9.42 0.68
C GLY A 145 27.14 8.64 1.94
N CYS A 146 28.34 8.91 2.48
CA CYS A 146 28.81 8.28 3.72
C CYS A 146 27.79 8.55 4.86
N GLY A 147 27.37 7.48 5.58
CA GLY A 147 26.39 7.58 6.67
C GLY A 147 24.95 7.88 6.24
N TYR A 148 24.62 7.75 4.94
CA TYR A 148 23.30 8.05 4.43
C TYR A 148 22.19 7.29 5.14
N ASP A 149 22.44 6.04 5.54
CA ASP A 149 21.48 5.19 6.24
C ASP A 149 21.13 5.73 7.63
N MET A 150 22.09 6.29 8.34
CA MET A 150 21.85 6.97 9.62
C MET A 150 21.09 8.28 9.44
N LYS A 151 21.49 9.08 8.44
CA LYS A 151 20.80 10.34 8.10
C LYS A 151 19.35 10.06 7.69
N MET A 152 19.12 9.04 6.85
CA MET A 152 17.77 8.60 6.46
C MET A 152 16.90 8.27 7.67
N LYS A 153 17.44 7.48 8.62
CA LYS A 153 16.72 7.13 9.85
C LYS A 153 16.42 8.36 10.70
N SER A 154 17.38 9.27 10.84
CA SER A 154 17.19 10.52 11.59
C SER A 154 16.04 11.36 11.03
N ILE A 155 16.05 11.63 9.71
CA ILE A 155 14.98 12.39 9.05
C ILE A 155 13.65 11.65 9.16
N PHE A 156 13.65 10.35 8.94
CA PHE A 156 12.44 9.53 9.01
C PHE A 156 11.80 9.56 10.40
N TYR A 157 12.57 9.35 11.48
CA TYR A 157 12.03 9.45 12.84
C TYR A 157 11.58 10.86 13.19
N HIS A 158 12.21 11.89 12.64
CA HIS A 158 11.74 13.25 12.81
C HIS A 158 10.38 13.48 12.12
N LEU A 159 10.19 12.93 10.91
CA LEU A 159 8.89 12.95 10.23
C LEU A 159 7.81 12.20 11.04
N LEU A 160 8.14 11.03 11.62
CA LEU A 160 7.19 10.32 12.50
C LEU A 160 6.80 11.15 13.72
N TYR A 161 7.77 11.83 14.34
CA TYR A 161 7.52 12.72 15.46
C TYR A 161 6.56 13.85 15.09
N LEU A 162 6.78 14.52 13.95
CA LEU A 162 5.89 15.59 13.48
C LEU A 162 4.49 15.04 13.17
N LEU A 163 4.38 13.88 12.52
CA LEU A 163 3.08 13.26 12.27
C LEU A 163 2.29 13.04 13.56
N VAL A 164 2.94 12.49 14.57
CA VAL A 164 2.27 12.21 15.86
C VAL A 164 1.96 13.49 16.64
N LYS A 165 2.87 14.47 16.62
CA LYS A 165 2.74 15.71 17.37
C LYS A 165 1.73 16.67 16.76
N ASP A 166 1.83 16.90 15.44
CA ASP A 166 1.16 18.04 14.79
C ASP A 166 -0.03 17.64 13.91
N TYR A 167 -0.13 16.34 13.55
CA TYR A 167 -1.15 15.86 12.61
C TYR A 167 -2.07 14.78 13.20
N ARG A 168 -1.71 14.15 14.31
CA ARG A 168 -2.54 13.13 14.94
C ARG A 168 -3.87 13.70 15.41
N LEU A 169 -4.96 13.02 15.04
CA LEU A 169 -6.28 13.28 15.61
C LEU A 169 -6.46 12.46 16.88
N THR A 170 -6.77 13.12 18.00
CA THR A 170 -7.04 12.48 19.28
C THR A 170 -8.51 12.04 19.41
N GLU A 171 -9.40 12.72 18.69
CA GLU A 171 -10.83 12.40 18.61
C GLU A 171 -11.19 12.00 17.17
N VAL A 172 -11.64 10.78 17.00
CA VAL A 172 -12.08 10.24 15.71
C VAL A 172 -13.56 9.89 15.82
N ASP A 173 -14.36 10.33 14.85
CA ASP A 173 -15.78 10.04 14.80
C ASP A 173 -16.06 8.53 14.81
N VAL A 174 -16.86 8.08 15.77
CA VAL A 174 -17.26 6.68 15.93
C VAL A 174 -17.93 6.12 14.67
N SER A 175 -18.62 6.97 13.91
CA SER A 175 -19.27 6.56 12.65
C SER A 175 -18.22 6.20 11.59
N PHE A 176 -17.10 6.89 11.54
CA PHE A 176 -15.97 6.63 10.67
C PHE A 176 -15.29 5.29 11.02
N VAL A 177 -15.03 5.04 12.31
CA VAL A 177 -14.46 3.77 12.78
C VAL A 177 -15.35 2.59 12.39
N ARG A 178 -16.66 2.74 12.54
CA ARG A 178 -17.64 1.70 12.15
C ARG A 178 -17.63 1.42 10.64
N ARG A 179 -17.55 2.46 9.79
CA ARG A 179 -17.49 2.29 8.33
C ARG A 179 -16.26 1.52 7.89
N ASN A 180 -15.11 1.81 8.51
CA ASN A 180 -13.83 1.18 8.18
C ASN A 180 -13.58 -0.14 8.92
N ARG A 181 -14.49 -0.61 9.78
CA ARG A 181 -14.30 -1.81 10.60
C ARG A 181 -13.91 -3.06 9.80
N ASN A 182 -14.51 -3.28 8.64
CA ASN A 182 -14.19 -4.44 7.80
C ASN A 182 -12.83 -4.33 7.13
N LEU A 183 -12.42 -3.12 6.73
CA LEU A 183 -11.09 -2.84 6.19
C LEU A 183 -10.03 -3.03 7.28
N ASN A 184 -10.29 -2.54 8.50
CA ASN A 184 -9.40 -2.74 9.65
C ASN A 184 -9.22 -4.24 9.98
N ARG A 185 -10.29 -5.02 9.94
CA ARG A 185 -10.25 -6.48 10.14
C ARG A 185 -9.43 -7.16 9.04
N LEU A 186 -9.70 -6.87 7.78
CA LEU A 186 -8.94 -7.43 6.67
C LEU A 186 -7.47 -7.00 6.72
N SER A 187 -7.21 -5.78 7.14
CA SER A 187 -5.88 -5.24 7.36
C SER A 187 -5.08 -6.01 8.41
N ALA A 188 -5.68 -6.38 9.55
CA ALA A 188 -5.04 -7.22 10.55
C ALA A 188 -4.70 -8.61 9.97
N ILE A 189 -5.63 -9.21 9.23
CA ILE A 189 -5.43 -10.50 8.56
C ILE A 189 -4.29 -10.42 7.54
N THR A 190 -4.28 -9.40 6.70
CA THR A 190 -3.24 -9.23 5.68
C THR A 190 -1.87 -8.99 6.28
N SER A 191 -1.77 -8.36 7.46
CA SER A 191 -0.50 -8.24 8.21
C SER A 191 -0.01 -9.58 8.72
N TYR A 192 -0.88 -10.36 9.36
CA TYR A 192 -0.55 -11.71 9.78
C TYR A 192 -0.05 -12.56 8.59
N MET A 193 -0.73 -12.45 7.45
CA MET A 193 -0.32 -13.17 6.23
C MET A 193 1.06 -12.72 5.72
N LYS A 194 1.40 -11.44 5.84
CA LYS A 194 2.74 -10.93 5.48
C LYS A 194 3.84 -11.43 6.42
N GLU A 195 3.54 -11.61 7.68
CA GLU A 195 4.51 -12.11 8.66
C GLU A 195 4.71 -13.63 8.53
N ASN A 196 3.72 -14.36 8.03
CA ASN A 196 3.70 -15.82 7.95
C ASN A 196 3.69 -16.38 6.52
N TYR A 197 3.97 -15.58 5.51
CA TYR A 197 3.76 -15.91 4.09
C TYR A 197 4.57 -17.13 3.58
N ALA A 198 5.74 -17.38 4.18
CA ALA A 198 6.62 -18.46 3.78
C ALA A 198 6.15 -19.85 4.27
N GLY A 199 5.30 -19.88 5.30
CA GLY A 199 4.72 -21.08 5.87
C GLY A 199 3.47 -21.57 5.15
N ASP A 200 2.82 -22.57 5.74
CA ASP A 200 1.56 -23.15 5.26
C ASP A 200 0.39 -22.23 5.64
N LEU A 201 0.10 -21.25 4.79
CA LEU A 201 -1.06 -20.37 4.93
C LEU A 201 -2.26 -20.93 4.17
N THR A 202 -3.18 -21.56 4.90
CA THR A 202 -4.48 -21.98 4.35
C THR A 202 -5.59 -21.01 4.74
N LEU A 203 -6.66 -20.95 3.94
CA LEU A 203 -7.83 -20.15 4.25
C LEU A 203 -8.48 -20.59 5.57
N GLU A 204 -8.54 -21.89 5.81
CA GLU A 204 -9.11 -22.53 6.98
C GLU A 204 -8.35 -22.16 8.25
N GLU A 205 -7.02 -22.20 8.20
CA GLU A 205 -6.17 -21.85 9.33
C GLU A 205 -6.26 -20.37 9.68
N VAL A 206 -6.15 -19.48 8.69
CA VAL A 206 -6.26 -18.05 8.93
C VAL A 206 -7.68 -17.69 9.42
N ALA A 207 -8.72 -18.30 8.89
CA ALA A 207 -10.08 -18.10 9.37
C ALA A 207 -10.22 -18.51 10.85
N ARG A 208 -9.63 -19.63 11.24
CA ARG A 208 -9.62 -20.10 12.65
C ARG A 208 -8.88 -19.13 13.58
N ILE A 209 -7.72 -18.62 13.17
CA ILE A 209 -6.91 -17.67 13.97
C ILE A 209 -7.68 -16.39 14.27
N PHE A 210 -8.46 -15.89 13.29
CA PHE A 210 -9.20 -14.64 13.42
C PHE A 210 -10.69 -14.84 13.80
N ASP A 211 -11.07 -16.06 14.19
CA ASP A 211 -12.44 -16.42 14.60
C ASP A 211 -13.50 -16.14 13.51
N TYR A 212 -13.17 -16.50 12.27
CA TYR A 212 -14.09 -16.41 11.11
C TYR A 212 -14.38 -17.78 10.50
N SER A 213 -15.52 -17.90 9.84
CA SER A 213 -15.72 -19.03 8.93
C SER A 213 -14.89 -18.83 7.65
N PRO A 214 -14.36 -19.93 7.03
CA PRO A 214 -13.64 -19.83 5.75
C PRO A 214 -14.46 -19.14 4.65
N ASN A 215 -15.76 -19.39 4.59
CA ASN A 215 -16.65 -18.75 3.62
C ASN A 215 -16.77 -17.24 3.83
N TYR A 216 -16.83 -16.78 5.08
CA TYR A 216 -16.87 -15.36 5.40
C TYR A 216 -15.55 -14.68 4.99
N LEU A 217 -14.41 -15.29 5.38
CA LEU A 217 -13.09 -14.77 5.03
C LEU A 217 -12.89 -14.71 3.51
N SER A 218 -13.28 -15.74 2.78
CA SER A 218 -13.21 -15.77 1.31
C SER A 218 -14.02 -14.64 0.66
N ARG A 219 -15.23 -14.39 1.15
CA ARG A 219 -16.08 -13.26 0.66
C ARG A 219 -15.47 -11.92 1.01
N MET A 220 -14.89 -11.77 2.20
CA MET A 220 -14.22 -10.53 2.64
C MET A 220 -13.04 -10.20 1.74
N PHE A 221 -12.18 -11.17 1.39
CA PHE A 221 -11.09 -10.96 0.44
C PHE A 221 -11.60 -10.51 -0.92
N ARG A 222 -12.61 -11.17 -1.48
CA ARG A 222 -13.17 -10.77 -2.78
C ARG A 222 -13.77 -9.37 -2.76
N LYS A 223 -14.51 -9.05 -1.69
CA LYS A 223 -15.21 -7.75 -1.56
C LYS A 223 -14.25 -6.59 -1.33
N TYR A 224 -13.27 -6.74 -0.44
CA TYR A 224 -12.44 -5.63 0.03
C TYR A 224 -11.01 -5.63 -0.52
N ALA A 225 -10.45 -6.79 -0.90
CA ALA A 225 -9.15 -6.87 -1.54
C ALA A 225 -9.23 -7.00 -3.08
N GLY A 226 -10.40 -7.23 -3.63
CA GLY A 226 -10.62 -7.41 -5.07
C GLY A 226 -10.05 -8.71 -5.65
N ILE A 227 -9.43 -9.56 -4.82
CA ILE A 227 -8.78 -10.82 -5.24
C ILE A 227 -9.11 -11.96 -4.29
N THR A 228 -8.79 -13.20 -4.69
CA THR A 228 -8.98 -14.35 -3.81
C THR A 228 -7.86 -14.42 -2.74
N PHE A 229 -8.15 -15.06 -1.60
CA PHE A 229 -7.16 -15.36 -0.57
C PHE A 229 -5.89 -16.01 -1.16
N LYS A 230 -6.05 -17.05 -1.99
CA LYS A 230 -4.93 -17.75 -2.63
C LYS A 230 -4.10 -16.82 -3.53
N SER A 231 -4.75 -15.96 -4.30
CA SER A 231 -4.06 -14.98 -5.15
C SER A 231 -3.30 -13.96 -4.32
N TYR A 232 -3.85 -13.57 -3.16
CA TYR A 232 -3.20 -12.65 -2.24
C TYR A 232 -1.92 -13.25 -1.64
N VAL A 233 -1.98 -14.49 -1.10
CA VAL A 233 -0.79 -15.23 -0.62
C VAL A 233 0.27 -15.32 -1.71
N GLN A 234 -0.14 -15.68 -2.92
CA GLN A 234 0.79 -15.80 -4.05
C GLN A 234 1.46 -14.45 -4.40
N SER A 235 0.71 -13.34 -4.30
CA SER A 235 1.26 -12.00 -4.54
C SER A 235 2.31 -11.63 -3.51
N ILE A 236 2.07 -11.90 -2.22
CA ILE A 236 3.06 -11.67 -1.16
C ILE A 236 4.34 -12.46 -1.44
N ARG A 237 4.21 -13.76 -1.69
CA ARG A 237 5.35 -14.65 -1.98
C ARG A 237 6.17 -14.18 -3.18
N LEU A 238 5.52 -13.70 -4.23
CA LEU A 238 6.19 -13.18 -5.42
C LEU A 238 6.96 -11.88 -5.13
N GLU A 239 6.41 -10.96 -4.35
CA GLU A 239 7.08 -9.70 -4.01
C GLU A 239 8.38 -9.97 -3.21
N TYR A 240 8.34 -10.89 -2.25
CA TYR A 240 9.55 -11.28 -1.52
C TYR A 240 10.53 -12.07 -2.39
N ALA A 241 10.02 -12.93 -3.29
CA ALA A 241 10.86 -13.65 -4.24
C ALA A 241 11.61 -12.69 -5.19
N VAL A 242 10.98 -11.62 -5.66
CA VAL A 242 11.65 -10.57 -6.46
C VAL A 242 12.80 -9.95 -5.67
N LYS A 243 12.61 -9.59 -4.40
CA LYS A 243 13.68 -9.03 -3.56
C LYS A 243 14.85 -10.00 -3.38
N ASP A 244 14.55 -11.29 -3.17
CA ASP A 244 15.59 -12.31 -3.08
C ASP A 244 16.37 -12.44 -4.39
N LEU A 245 15.68 -12.40 -5.54
CA LEU A 245 16.29 -12.43 -6.88
C LEU A 245 17.16 -11.19 -7.13
N ASP A 246 16.66 -10.00 -6.82
CA ASP A 246 17.39 -8.73 -6.97
C ASP A 246 18.65 -8.68 -6.10
N SER A 247 18.63 -9.34 -4.94
CA SER A 247 19.81 -9.42 -4.06
C SER A 247 20.98 -10.23 -4.67
N GLY A 248 20.69 -11.10 -5.66
CA GLY A 248 21.66 -12.00 -6.26
C GLY A 248 22.24 -13.07 -5.31
N ARG A 249 21.72 -13.17 -4.07
CA ARG A 249 22.26 -14.06 -3.03
C ARG A 249 21.77 -15.49 -3.10
N TYR A 250 20.65 -15.72 -3.78
CA TYR A 250 19.96 -17.00 -3.79
C TYR A 250 19.70 -17.47 -5.22
N SER A 251 19.88 -18.77 -5.47
CA SER A 251 19.43 -19.40 -6.70
C SER A 251 17.90 -19.35 -6.82
N ILE A 252 17.35 -19.53 -8.02
CA ILE A 252 15.90 -19.56 -8.25
C ILE A 252 15.23 -20.65 -7.40
N THR A 253 15.89 -21.78 -7.18
CA THR A 253 15.35 -22.87 -6.36
C THR A 253 15.32 -22.49 -4.88
N GLU A 254 16.40 -21.92 -4.35
CA GLU A 254 16.44 -21.41 -2.98
C GLU A 254 15.41 -20.29 -2.77
N THR A 255 15.34 -19.34 -3.70
CA THR A 255 14.33 -18.27 -3.68
C THR A 255 12.91 -18.85 -3.61
N ALA A 256 12.61 -19.89 -4.40
CA ALA A 256 11.30 -20.52 -4.36
C ALA A 256 10.98 -21.11 -2.98
N MET A 257 11.91 -21.89 -2.41
CA MET A 257 11.71 -22.55 -1.12
C MET A 257 11.59 -21.55 0.03
N ARG A 258 12.45 -20.53 0.07
CA ARG A 258 12.44 -19.46 1.07
C ARG A 258 11.15 -18.69 1.10
N ASN A 259 10.52 -18.52 -0.06
CA ASN A 259 9.29 -17.74 -0.21
C ASN A 259 8.01 -18.60 -0.28
N GLY A 260 8.07 -19.83 0.24
CA GLY A 260 6.89 -20.69 0.43
C GLY A 260 6.31 -21.29 -0.85
N PHE A 261 7.07 -21.30 -1.97
CA PHE A 261 6.69 -22.07 -3.15
C PHE A 261 7.14 -23.53 -3.00
N SER A 262 6.37 -24.45 -3.56
CA SER A 262 6.71 -25.88 -3.55
C SER A 262 7.93 -26.24 -4.44
N GLY A 263 8.56 -25.26 -5.06
CA GLY A 263 9.77 -25.40 -5.87
C GLY A 263 9.84 -24.40 -7.02
N SER A 264 10.96 -24.44 -7.76
CA SER A 264 11.26 -23.50 -8.86
C SER A 264 10.18 -23.47 -9.97
N LYS A 265 9.55 -24.63 -10.29
CA LYS A 265 8.46 -24.68 -11.28
C LYS A 265 7.21 -23.91 -10.82
N ALA A 266 6.90 -23.97 -9.53
CA ALA A 266 5.76 -23.23 -8.97
C ALA A 266 6.02 -21.72 -8.96
N LEU A 267 7.22 -21.30 -8.56
CA LEU A 267 7.67 -19.91 -8.68
C LEU A 267 7.64 -19.42 -10.12
N ALA A 268 8.21 -20.16 -11.06
CA ALA A 268 8.27 -19.78 -12.48
C ALA A 268 6.88 -19.56 -13.09
N ARG A 269 5.91 -20.43 -12.76
CA ARG A 269 4.52 -20.29 -13.20
C ARG A 269 3.86 -19.03 -12.64
N ALA A 270 4.02 -18.78 -11.35
CA ALA A 270 3.47 -17.63 -10.69
C ALA A 270 4.10 -16.33 -11.19
N PHE A 271 5.41 -16.31 -11.36
CA PHE A 271 6.20 -15.19 -11.84
C PHE A 271 5.82 -14.82 -13.28
N ARG A 272 5.74 -15.81 -14.17
CA ARG A 272 5.33 -15.59 -15.57
C ARG A 272 3.90 -15.04 -15.66
N LYS A 273 3.00 -15.54 -14.80
CA LYS A 273 1.61 -15.04 -14.76
C LYS A 273 1.55 -13.56 -14.38
N LYS A 274 2.39 -13.11 -13.43
CA LYS A 274 2.37 -11.73 -12.92
C LYS A 274 3.21 -10.77 -13.74
N TYR A 275 4.41 -11.19 -14.18
CA TYR A 275 5.41 -10.33 -14.80
C TYR A 275 5.62 -10.60 -16.31
N GLY A 276 4.94 -11.58 -16.90
CA GLY A 276 5.04 -11.92 -18.32
C GLY A 276 6.32 -12.66 -18.72
N GLN A 277 7.28 -12.85 -17.82
CA GLN A 277 8.61 -13.45 -18.07
C GLN A 277 8.96 -14.49 -17.00
N LEU A 278 10.00 -15.27 -17.26
CA LEU A 278 10.51 -16.23 -16.27
C LEU A 278 11.48 -15.56 -15.27
N PRO A 279 11.66 -16.11 -14.05
CA PRO A 279 12.67 -15.62 -13.11
C PRO A 279 14.09 -15.64 -13.68
N SER A 280 14.41 -16.65 -14.51
CA SER A 280 15.71 -16.76 -15.19
C SER A 280 15.99 -15.63 -16.17
N ASP A 281 14.95 -15.11 -16.81
CA ASP A 281 15.07 -14.01 -17.79
C ASP A 281 15.13 -12.67 -17.05
N TYR A 282 14.47 -12.59 -15.89
CA TYR A 282 14.50 -11.42 -15.02
C TYR A 282 15.89 -11.14 -14.43
N ILE A 283 16.60 -12.19 -13.97
CA ILE A 283 17.95 -12.07 -13.35
C ILE A 283 19.03 -11.68 -14.38
N LYS A 284 18.83 -11.97 -15.68
CA LYS A 284 19.82 -11.68 -16.74
C LYS A 284 19.87 -10.20 -17.13
N ARG A 285 19.03 -9.36 -16.56
CA ARG A 285 19.02 -7.91 -16.76
C ARG A 285 19.96 -7.20 -15.79
#